data_940f7de81ed9bcc728c857061237fe9b
#
_entry.id   940f7de81ed9bcc728c857061237fe9b
#
_cell.length_a   1.000
_cell.length_b   1.000
_cell.length_c   1.000
_cell.angle_alpha   90.00
_cell.angle_beta   90.00
_cell.angle_gamma   90.00
#
_symmetry.space_group_name_H-M   'P 1'
#
loop_
_entity.id
_entity.type
_entity.pdbx_description
1 polymer ?
#
loop_
_entity_poly.entity_id
_entity_poly.type
_entity_poly.pdbx_seq_one_letter_code
_entity_poly.pdbx_strand_id
1 'polypeptide(L)'
;TELVGVCQRKEVGAAGVKLLYPDNTIQHAGCVIGIGGIAGHMFVDMPANRTGYLHKASLLQDMSAVTAACMIAKKQVFDEVGGFTEELSVAFNDVDLCLKINKAGSLVVYDPYVQLYHMESKTRGAEDSKEKVRRFQTEIEYMRCHWIDILKNGDPYYNKNLSLTKWNYSLKPLPGMGNKKG
;
A
#
# COMPACT_ATOMS: atom_id res chain seq x y z
N THR A 1 7.04 3.72 20.62
CA THR A 1 7.33 2.43 21.29
C THR A 1 6.65 1.27 20.54
N GLU A 2 5.36 1.39 20.19
CA GLU A 2 4.58 0.33 19.52
C GLU A 2 5.22 -0.11 18.19
N LEU A 3 5.36 0.80 17.24
CA LEU A 3 5.91 0.52 15.92
C LEU A 3 7.34 -0.07 15.98
N VAL A 4 8.16 0.40 16.92
CA VAL A 4 9.50 -0.17 17.16
C VAL A 4 9.38 -1.60 17.67
N GLY A 5 8.44 -1.88 18.60
CA GLY A 5 8.20 -3.23 19.12
C GLY A 5 7.80 -4.22 18.02
N VAL A 6 6.95 -3.81 17.10
CA VAL A 6 6.58 -4.62 15.92
C VAL A 6 7.82 -4.88 15.04
N CYS A 7 8.59 -3.84 14.73
CA CYS A 7 9.76 -3.97 13.86
C CYS A 7 10.93 -4.73 14.50
N GLN A 8 10.99 -4.86 15.83
CA GLN A 8 12.01 -5.66 16.53
C GLN A 8 11.83 -7.18 16.36
N ARG A 9 10.64 -7.64 15.95
CA ARG A 9 10.41 -9.06 15.66
C ARG A 9 11.37 -9.55 14.58
N LYS A 10 11.92 -10.76 14.77
CA LYS A 10 12.96 -11.29 13.88
C LYS A 10 12.56 -11.32 12.41
N GLU A 11 11.32 -11.73 12.17
CA GLU A 11 10.74 -11.91 10.83
C GLU A 11 10.32 -10.61 10.14
N VAL A 12 10.17 -9.49 10.87
CA VAL A 12 9.68 -8.22 10.34
C VAL A 12 10.84 -7.40 9.78
N GLY A 13 10.77 -7.01 8.52
CA GLY A 13 11.71 -6.10 7.85
C GLY A 13 11.28 -4.64 7.90
N ALA A 14 9.97 -4.40 7.77
CA ALA A 14 9.39 -3.07 7.86
C ALA A 14 8.00 -3.10 8.49
N ALA A 15 7.58 -1.97 9.07
CA ALA A 15 6.23 -1.79 9.60
C ALA A 15 5.74 -0.37 9.31
N GLY A 16 4.47 -0.25 8.92
CA GLY A 16 3.80 1.04 8.67
C GLY A 16 2.54 1.18 9.54
N VAL A 17 2.04 2.39 9.63
CA VAL A 17 0.96 2.79 10.53
C VAL A 17 -0.33 3.07 9.79
N LYS A 18 -1.43 3.24 10.52
CA LYS A 18 -2.67 3.78 10.00
C LYS A 18 -2.55 5.29 9.83
N LEU A 19 -2.82 5.80 8.63
CA LEU A 19 -2.85 7.23 8.37
C LEU A 19 -4.29 7.72 8.15
N LEU A 20 -4.54 8.91 8.66
CA LEU A 20 -5.83 9.58 8.57
C LEU A 20 -5.70 10.91 7.82
N TYR A 21 -6.75 11.24 7.10
CA TYR A 21 -6.98 12.61 6.63
C TYR A 21 -7.44 13.51 7.78
N PRO A 22 -7.33 14.87 7.61
CA PRO A 22 -7.77 15.83 8.64
C PRO A 22 -9.23 15.71 9.06
N ASP A 23 -10.09 15.14 8.22
CA ASP A 23 -11.52 14.92 8.47
C ASP A 23 -11.82 13.61 9.23
N ASN A 24 -10.80 12.93 9.75
CA ASN A 24 -10.90 11.63 10.43
C ASN A 24 -11.38 10.49 9.53
N THR A 25 -11.15 10.55 8.22
CA THR A 25 -11.26 9.39 7.35
C THR A 25 -9.89 8.72 7.14
N ILE A 26 -9.90 7.44 6.77
CA ILE A 26 -8.68 6.67 6.52
C ILE A 26 -8.05 7.14 5.21
N GLN A 27 -6.77 7.47 5.25
CA GLN A 27 -5.94 7.70 4.09
C GLN A 27 -5.18 6.42 3.70
N HIS A 28 -4.69 5.69 4.70
CA HIS A 28 -3.91 4.48 4.51
C HIS A 28 -4.19 3.45 5.61
N ALA A 29 -4.47 2.22 5.19
CA ALA A 29 -4.56 1.05 6.05
C ALA A 29 -3.96 -0.18 5.33
N GLY A 30 -2.71 -0.03 4.90
CA GLY A 30 -1.98 -1.00 4.07
C GLY A 30 -2.23 -0.80 2.58
N CYS A 31 -1.35 -1.37 1.75
CA CYS A 31 -1.45 -1.38 0.30
C CYS A 31 -1.62 -2.80 -0.22
N VAL A 32 -2.45 -2.93 -1.24
CA VAL A 32 -2.67 -4.19 -1.98
C VAL A 32 -2.16 -4.02 -3.41
N ILE A 33 -1.35 -4.98 -3.86
CA ILE A 33 -0.81 -5.01 -5.21
C ILE A 33 -1.91 -5.38 -6.22
N GLY A 34 -1.93 -4.65 -7.34
CA GLY A 34 -2.93 -4.83 -8.40
C GLY A 34 -4.11 -3.86 -8.32
N ILE A 35 -4.40 -3.26 -7.17
CA ILE A 35 -5.43 -2.21 -7.08
C ILE A 35 -5.01 -1.00 -7.91
N GLY A 36 -5.94 -0.49 -8.73
CA GLY A 36 -5.65 0.63 -9.64
C GLY A 36 -4.63 0.29 -10.74
N GLY A 37 -4.28 -0.99 -10.90
CA GLY A 37 -3.37 -1.49 -11.93
C GLY A 37 -1.93 -1.73 -11.45
N ILE A 38 -1.48 -1.13 -10.35
CA ILE A 38 -0.16 -1.36 -9.73
C ILE A 38 -0.31 -1.66 -8.25
N ALA A 39 -0.70 -0.70 -7.45
CA ALA A 39 -0.94 -0.84 -6.01
C ALA A 39 -1.86 0.28 -5.53
N GLY A 40 -2.66 0.01 -4.52
CA GLY A 40 -3.55 1.01 -3.94
C GLY A 40 -3.74 0.85 -2.44
N HIS A 41 -3.99 1.97 -1.78
CA HIS A 41 -4.29 2.03 -0.37
C HIS A 41 -5.67 1.44 -0.07
N MET A 42 -5.79 0.74 1.04
CA MET A 42 -7.05 0.13 1.44
C MET A 42 -7.86 1.05 2.34
N PHE A 43 -9.19 0.94 2.24
CA PHE A 43 -10.18 1.65 3.05
C PHE A 43 -10.13 3.18 2.96
N VAL A 44 -9.57 3.74 1.89
CA VAL A 44 -9.54 5.19 1.66
C VAL A 44 -10.94 5.79 1.80
N ASP A 45 -11.03 6.96 2.44
CA ASP A 45 -12.26 7.71 2.77
C ASP A 45 -13.24 7.00 3.74
N MET A 46 -12.89 5.83 4.27
CA MET A 46 -13.70 5.18 5.30
C MET A 46 -13.49 5.90 6.65
N PRO A 47 -14.57 6.16 7.44
CA PRO A 47 -14.43 6.74 8.77
C PRO A 47 -13.45 5.95 9.65
N ALA A 48 -12.56 6.66 10.36
CA ALA A 48 -11.46 6.06 11.14
C ALA A 48 -11.93 5.07 12.22
N ASN A 49 -13.15 5.25 12.75
CA ASN A 49 -13.76 4.39 13.75
C ASN A 49 -14.39 3.11 13.18
N ARG A 50 -14.41 2.94 11.86
CA ARG A 50 -14.86 1.71 11.21
C ARG A 50 -13.71 0.73 11.08
N THR A 51 -14.01 -0.55 11.26
CA THR A 51 -13.02 -1.63 11.22
C THR A 51 -12.86 -2.27 9.84
N GLY A 52 -13.78 -1.99 8.93
CA GLY A 52 -13.79 -2.53 7.57
C GLY A 52 -14.09 -4.03 7.50
N TYR A 53 -13.85 -4.59 6.32
CA TYR A 53 -14.03 -6.01 6.04
C TYR A 53 -13.19 -6.88 7.00
N LEU A 54 -13.85 -7.78 7.75
CA LEU A 54 -13.22 -8.68 8.74
C LEU A 54 -12.26 -7.95 9.68
N HIS A 55 -12.59 -6.73 10.09
CA HIS A 55 -11.80 -5.87 10.97
C HIS A 55 -10.39 -5.51 10.45
N LYS A 56 -10.10 -5.70 9.18
CA LYS A 56 -8.77 -5.52 8.59
C LYS A 56 -8.19 -4.11 8.76
N ALA A 57 -9.00 -3.07 8.89
CA ALA A 57 -8.51 -1.73 9.19
C ALA A 57 -8.07 -1.52 10.65
N SER A 58 -8.26 -2.52 11.52
CA SER A 58 -8.01 -2.44 12.96
C SER A 58 -7.18 -3.62 13.52
N LEU A 59 -6.66 -4.48 12.65
CA LEU A 59 -5.85 -5.63 13.02
C LEU A 59 -4.40 -5.44 12.56
N LEU A 60 -3.47 -5.79 13.45
CA LEU A 60 -2.06 -5.99 13.07
C LEU A 60 -2.00 -7.14 12.06
N GLN A 61 -1.41 -6.92 10.89
CA GLN A 61 -1.38 -7.93 9.84
C GLN A 61 -0.23 -7.73 8.86
N ASP A 62 0.18 -8.81 8.23
CA ASP A 62 1.13 -8.78 7.13
C ASP A 62 0.44 -8.22 5.87
N MET A 63 1.17 -7.40 5.14
CA MET A 63 0.72 -6.76 3.91
C MET A 63 1.83 -6.82 2.86
N SER A 64 1.46 -6.73 1.59
CA SER A 64 2.46 -6.61 0.52
C SER A 64 3.21 -5.29 0.57
N ALA A 65 2.56 -4.21 0.99
CA ALA A 65 3.21 -2.92 1.17
C ALA A 65 2.49 -2.02 2.18
N VAL A 66 3.24 -1.07 2.71
CA VAL A 66 2.77 0.07 3.51
C VAL A 66 3.41 1.35 2.96
N THR A 67 2.82 2.52 3.24
CA THR A 67 3.36 3.79 2.72
C THR A 67 4.53 4.32 3.53
N ALA A 68 5.51 4.88 2.85
CA ALA A 68 6.65 5.57 3.47
C ALA A 68 6.28 6.92 4.11
N ALA A 69 5.04 7.39 3.99
CA ALA A 69 4.58 8.58 4.73
C ALA A 69 4.77 8.43 6.25
N CYS A 70 4.64 7.19 6.78
CA CYS A 70 5.15 6.82 8.11
C CYS A 70 5.43 5.31 8.14
N MET A 71 6.69 4.96 7.99
CA MET A 71 7.18 3.58 8.00
C MET A 71 8.48 3.51 8.80
N ILE A 72 8.67 2.41 9.51
CA ILE A 72 9.97 2.01 10.07
C ILE A 72 10.47 0.79 9.31
N ALA A 73 11.77 0.75 9.03
CA ALA A 73 12.42 -0.44 8.48
C ALA A 73 13.70 -0.74 9.26
N LYS A 74 14.06 -2.02 9.37
CA LYS A 74 15.37 -2.39 9.89
C LYS A 74 16.45 -1.90 8.95
N LYS A 75 17.42 -1.15 9.48
CA LYS A 75 18.53 -0.62 8.66
C LYS A 75 19.25 -1.72 7.90
N GLN A 76 19.54 -2.85 8.55
CA GLN A 76 20.20 -3.98 7.90
C GLN A 76 19.40 -4.48 6.70
N VAL A 77 18.09 -4.68 6.84
CA VAL A 77 17.21 -5.15 5.75
C VAL A 77 17.12 -4.10 4.64
N PHE A 78 17.00 -2.82 5.00
CA PHE A 78 16.97 -1.72 4.05
C PHE A 78 18.26 -1.67 3.20
N ASP A 79 19.42 -1.80 3.83
CA ASP A 79 20.72 -1.79 3.14
C ASP A 79 20.87 -3.05 2.26
N GLU A 80 20.46 -4.23 2.74
CA GLU A 80 20.52 -5.51 2.03
C GLU A 80 19.70 -5.50 0.73
N VAL A 81 18.51 -4.88 0.75
CA VAL A 81 17.64 -4.79 -0.43
C VAL A 81 17.97 -3.61 -1.34
N GLY A 82 18.99 -2.81 -1.02
CA GLY A 82 19.46 -1.67 -1.82
C GLY A 82 18.62 -0.40 -1.64
N GLY A 83 17.80 -0.29 -0.57
CA GLY A 83 17.05 0.90 -0.25
C GLY A 83 15.99 1.30 -1.28
N PHE A 84 15.70 2.60 -1.35
CA PHE A 84 14.77 3.15 -2.35
C PHE A 84 15.37 3.13 -3.75
N THR A 85 14.52 2.89 -4.74
CA THR A 85 14.87 2.92 -6.16
C THR A 85 14.82 4.35 -6.68
N GLU A 86 15.93 4.85 -7.23
CA GLU A 86 16.05 6.25 -7.68
C GLU A 86 15.11 6.58 -8.84
N GLU A 87 14.81 5.61 -9.70
CA GLU A 87 13.89 5.75 -10.83
C GLU A 87 12.43 5.99 -10.38
N LEU A 88 12.10 5.63 -9.14
CA LEU A 88 10.80 5.85 -8.52
C LEU A 88 10.84 7.07 -7.60
N SER A 89 10.93 8.25 -8.20
CA SER A 89 11.19 9.48 -7.44
C SER A 89 9.98 9.97 -6.64
N VAL A 90 8.76 9.59 -6.99
CA VAL A 90 7.53 10.06 -6.34
C VAL A 90 6.54 8.94 -6.05
N ALA A 91 6.09 8.19 -7.07
CA ALA A 91 5.10 7.13 -6.89
C ALA A 91 5.77 5.77 -6.73
N PHE A 92 5.15 4.91 -5.94
CA PHE A 92 5.50 3.49 -5.77
C PHE A 92 6.89 3.19 -5.18
N ASN A 93 7.68 4.18 -4.77
CA ASN A 93 8.98 3.95 -4.15
C ASN A 93 8.88 3.14 -2.85
N ASP A 94 7.84 3.38 -2.07
CA ASP A 94 7.52 2.63 -0.87
C ASP A 94 6.99 1.21 -1.19
N VAL A 95 6.17 1.08 -2.21
CA VAL A 95 5.68 -0.22 -2.68
C VAL A 95 6.83 -1.10 -3.18
N ASP A 96 7.72 -0.54 -4.00
CA ASP A 96 8.92 -1.23 -4.51
C ASP A 96 9.83 -1.69 -3.36
N LEU A 97 10.11 -0.81 -2.40
CA LEU A 97 10.90 -1.15 -1.21
C LEU A 97 10.26 -2.30 -0.42
N CYS A 98 8.94 -2.23 -0.17
CA CYS A 98 8.23 -3.28 0.54
C CYS A 98 8.28 -4.62 -0.22
N LEU A 99 8.14 -4.61 -1.54
CA LEU A 99 8.23 -5.82 -2.36
C LEU A 99 9.64 -6.41 -2.37
N LYS A 100 10.70 -5.59 -2.36
CA LYS A 100 12.10 -6.04 -2.18
C LYS A 100 12.29 -6.70 -0.82
N ILE A 101 11.76 -6.10 0.25
CA ILE A 101 11.81 -6.64 1.62
C ILE A 101 11.10 -8.01 1.68
N ASN A 102 9.90 -8.12 1.11
CA ASN A 102 9.17 -9.39 1.03
C ASN A 102 9.95 -10.44 0.22
N LYS A 103 10.54 -10.05 -0.91
CA LYS A 103 11.35 -10.94 -1.75
C LYS A 103 12.61 -11.43 -1.04
N ALA A 104 13.18 -10.64 -0.14
CA ALA A 104 14.30 -11.02 0.73
C ALA A 104 13.87 -11.92 1.91
N GLY A 105 12.58 -12.26 2.03
CA GLY A 105 12.05 -13.17 3.05
C GLY A 105 11.68 -12.51 4.38
N SER A 106 11.62 -11.18 4.44
CA SER A 106 11.16 -10.44 5.60
C SER A 106 9.72 -9.97 5.42
N LEU A 107 8.97 -9.87 6.52
CA LEU A 107 7.58 -9.43 6.52
C LEU A 107 7.49 -7.89 6.50
N VAL A 108 6.46 -7.39 5.83
CA VAL A 108 6.00 -6.01 5.92
C VAL A 108 4.68 -5.99 6.68
N VAL A 109 4.62 -5.25 7.77
CA VAL A 109 3.50 -5.28 8.73
C VAL A 109 2.75 -3.95 8.72
N TYR A 110 1.43 -4.01 8.67
CA TYR A 110 0.55 -2.89 8.94
C TYR A 110 0.14 -2.89 10.42
N ASP A 111 0.44 -1.79 11.12
CA ASP A 111 0.12 -1.58 12.54
C ASP A 111 -0.98 -0.50 12.69
N PRO A 112 -2.23 -0.89 12.99
CA PRO A 112 -3.34 0.05 13.16
C PRO A 112 -3.38 0.72 14.53
N TYR A 113 -2.57 0.27 15.50
CA TYR A 113 -2.56 0.80 16.86
C TYR A 113 -1.84 2.15 16.94
N VAL A 114 -0.96 2.40 15.97
CA VAL A 114 -0.38 3.74 15.74
C VAL A 114 -1.19 4.44 14.67
N GLN A 115 -1.78 5.58 15.01
CA GLN A 115 -2.58 6.39 14.09
C GLN A 115 -2.04 7.82 14.04
N LEU A 116 -1.81 8.32 12.83
CA LEU A 116 -1.28 9.65 12.59
C LEU A 116 -2.08 10.36 11.51
N TYR A 117 -2.15 11.68 11.57
CA TYR A 117 -2.69 12.51 10.50
C TYR A 117 -1.59 12.81 9.47
N HIS A 118 -1.89 12.56 8.20
CA HIS A 118 -1.01 12.92 7.10
C HIS A 118 -1.68 13.97 6.22
N MET A 119 -1.12 15.18 6.25
CA MET A 119 -1.62 16.36 5.53
C MET A 119 -1.19 16.32 4.07
N GLU A 120 -1.62 15.30 3.32
CA GLU A 120 -1.33 15.15 1.89
C GLU A 120 -1.83 16.35 1.09
N SER A 121 -1.19 16.61 -0.05
CA SER A 121 -1.56 17.65 -1.03
C SER A 121 -1.26 19.11 -0.66
N LYS A 122 -0.95 19.45 0.60
CA LYS A 122 -0.57 20.84 0.94
C LYS A 122 0.81 21.24 0.39
N THR A 123 1.67 20.25 0.14
CA THR A 123 3.07 20.49 -0.29
C THR A 123 3.33 20.16 -1.77
N ARG A 124 2.54 19.31 -2.41
CA ARG A 124 2.82 18.81 -3.78
C ARG A 124 1.96 19.43 -4.89
N GLY A 125 0.78 19.98 -4.58
CA GLY A 125 -0.19 20.43 -5.59
C GLY A 125 -0.75 19.29 -6.43
N ALA A 126 -1.64 19.61 -7.40
CA ALA A 126 -2.24 18.61 -8.28
C ALA A 126 -1.20 18.01 -9.25
N GLU A 127 -1.35 16.73 -9.61
CA GLU A 127 -0.49 15.99 -10.56
C GLU A 127 -0.94 16.21 -12.03
N ASP A 128 -1.20 17.46 -12.40
CA ASP A 128 -1.85 17.87 -13.67
C ASP A 128 -0.88 18.42 -14.73
N SER A 129 0.39 18.64 -14.41
CA SER A 129 1.36 19.05 -15.44
C SER A 129 1.76 17.88 -16.34
N LYS A 130 2.05 18.17 -17.64
CA LYS A 130 2.51 17.15 -18.61
C LYS A 130 3.75 16.38 -18.14
N GLU A 131 4.65 17.04 -17.43
CA GLU A 131 5.88 16.46 -16.88
C GLU A 131 5.58 15.47 -15.75
N LYS A 132 4.68 15.83 -14.85
CA LYS A 132 4.24 14.98 -13.77
C LYS A 132 3.50 13.72 -14.27
N VAL A 133 2.63 13.88 -15.26
CA VAL A 133 1.93 12.76 -15.91
C VAL A 133 2.94 11.82 -16.59
N ARG A 134 3.93 12.37 -17.33
CA ARG A 134 4.97 11.56 -17.99
C ARG A 134 5.81 10.79 -16.97
N ARG A 135 6.25 11.46 -15.90
CA ARG A 135 6.98 10.81 -14.80
C ARG A 135 6.16 9.66 -14.22
N PHE A 136 4.91 9.90 -13.86
CA PHE A 136 4.03 8.87 -13.29
C PHE A 136 3.84 7.67 -14.22
N GLN A 137 3.74 7.90 -15.54
CA GLN A 137 3.70 6.81 -16.53
C GLN A 137 5.00 6.01 -16.55
N THR A 138 6.17 6.66 -16.48
CA THR A 138 7.46 5.97 -16.40
C THR A 138 7.57 5.13 -15.13
N GLU A 139 7.11 5.64 -13.99
CA GLU A 139 7.09 4.92 -12.71
C GLU A 139 6.14 3.69 -12.77
N ILE A 140 4.98 3.80 -13.44
CA ILE A 140 4.08 2.67 -13.72
C ILE A 140 4.77 1.61 -14.59
N GLU A 141 5.46 2.02 -15.64
CA GLU A 141 6.18 1.09 -16.54
C GLU A 141 7.31 0.37 -15.79
N TYR A 142 8.06 1.09 -14.95
CA TYR A 142 9.06 0.48 -14.07
C TYR A 142 8.44 -0.63 -13.22
N MET A 143 7.34 -0.33 -12.51
CA MET A 143 6.66 -1.30 -11.66
C MET A 143 6.16 -2.53 -12.44
N ARG A 144 5.61 -2.31 -13.63
CA ARG A 144 5.15 -3.39 -14.52
C ARG A 144 6.28 -4.29 -14.98
N CYS A 145 7.44 -3.72 -15.31
CA CYS A 145 8.60 -4.50 -15.77
C CYS A 145 9.24 -5.31 -14.63
N HIS A 146 9.41 -4.70 -13.46
CA HIS A 146 10.14 -5.32 -12.36
C HIS A 146 9.29 -6.25 -11.50
N TRP A 147 7.98 -5.99 -11.41
CA TRP A 147 7.04 -6.70 -10.55
C TRP A 147 5.93 -7.42 -11.31
N ILE A 148 6.21 -7.80 -12.57
CA ILE A 148 5.22 -8.44 -13.46
C ILE A 148 4.63 -9.72 -12.85
N ASP A 149 5.43 -10.50 -12.13
CA ASP A 149 5.00 -11.77 -11.58
C ASP A 149 3.94 -11.59 -10.51
N ILE A 150 4.15 -10.70 -9.53
CA ILE A 150 3.15 -10.44 -8.50
C ILE A 150 1.91 -9.74 -9.07
N LEU A 151 2.07 -8.87 -10.07
CA LEU A 151 0.95 -8.23 -10.75
C LEU A 151 0.08 -9.23 -11.51
N LYS A 152 0.66 -10.29 -12.09
CA LYS A 152 -0.06 -11.36 -12.79
C LYS A 152 -0.65 -12.39 -11.84
N ASN A 153 0.13 -12.82 -10.85
CA ASN A 153 -0.27 -13.90 -9.93
C ASN A 153 -1.20 -13.41 -8.82
N GLY A 154 -1.22 -12.09 -8.56
CA GLY A 154 -1.98 -11.44 -7.51
C GLY A 154 -1.20 -11.28 -6.20
N ASP A 155 -1.69 -10.40 -5.36
CA ASP A 155 -1.16 -10.11 -4.04
C ASP A 155 -1.35 -11.31 -3.10
N PRO A 156 -0.31 -11.85 -2.43
CA PRO A 156 -0.41 -13.03 -1.58
C PRO A 156 -1.28 -12.80 -0.32
N TYR A 157 -1.46 -11.56 0.11
CA TYR A 157 -2.29 -11.20 1.26
C TYR A 157 -3.72 -10.76 0.87
N TYR A 158 -4.07 -10.86 -0.43
CA TYR A 158 -5.36 -10.44 -0.95
C TYR A 158 -6.08 -11.55 -1.71
N ASN A 159 -7.32 -11.87 -1.30
CA ASN A 159 -8.06 -12.96 -1.92
C ASN A 159 -8.41 -12.64 -3.39
N LYS A 160 -8.07 -13.56 -4.30
CA LYS A 160 -8.29 -13.45 -5.75
C LYS A 160 -9.76 -13.22 -6.18
N ASN A 161 -10.71 -13.51 -5.31
CA ASN A 161 -12.14 -13.28 -5.58
C ASN A 161 -12.59 -11.85 -5.22
N LEU A 162 -11.72 -11.06 -4.60
CA LEU A 162 -12.01 -9.68 -4.26
C LEU A 162 -11.68 -8.74 -5.43
N SER A 163 -12.37 -7.60 -5.46
CA SER A 163 -12.23 -6.59 -6.52
C SER A 163 -10.90 -5.85 -6.44
N LEU A 164 -10.22 -5.68 -7.57
CA LEU A 164 -9.05 -4.80 -7.70
C LEU A 164 -9.42 -3.39 -8.20
N THR A 165 -10.72 -3.10 -8.37
CA THR A 165 -11.22 -1.78 -8.76
C THR A 165 -11.84 -1.00 -7.59
N LYS A 166 -11.86 -1.63 -6.40
CA LYS A 166 -12.37 -1.04 -5.17
C LYS A 166 -11.41 -1.35 -4.02
N TRP A 167 -11.23 -0.41 -3.12
CA TRP A 167 -10.28 -0.48 -1.99
C TRP A 167 -10.95 -0.82 -0.65
N ASN A 168 -12.02 -1.63 -0.68
CA ASN A 168 -12.83 -1.97 0.49
C ASN A 168 -13.08 -3.47 0.67
N TYR A 169 -12.29 -4.32 0.00
CA TYR A 169 -12.45 -5.80 0.01
C TYR A 169 -13.80 -6.30 -0.51
N SER A 170 -14.51 -5.54 -1.34
CA SER A 170 -15.73 -6.05 -1.99
C SER A 170 -15.41 -7.17 -2.99
N LEU A 171 -16.39 -8.07 -3.18
CA LEU A 171 -16.27 -9.15 -4.14
C LEU A 171 -16.15 -8.63 -5.59
N LYS A 172 -15.47 -9.38 -6.42
CA LYS A 172 -15.52 -9.17 -7.88
C LYS A 172 -16.96 -9.36 -8.37
N PRO A 173 -17.43 -8.56 -9.34
CA PRO A 173 -18.69 -8.85 -10.04
C PRO A 173 -18.63 -10.25 -10.64
N LEU A 174 -19.71 -11.01 -10.51
CA LEU A 174 -19.81 -12.31 -11.17
C LEU A 174 -19.80 -12.11 -12.69
N PRO A 175 -19.12 -12.99 -13.45
CA PRO A 175 -19.21 -12.99 -14.91
C PRO A 175 -20.66 -13.04 -15.36
N GLY A 176 -21.11 -12.09 -16.17
CA GLY A 176 -22.48 -12.00 -16.68
C GLY A 176 -23.46 -11.13 -15.87
N MET A 177 -23.11 -10.65 -14.69
CA MET A 177 -23.86 -9.61 -13.97
C MET A 177 -23.30 -8.20 -14.28
N GLY A 178 -23.23 -7.85 -15.55
CA GLY A 178 -22.99 -6.49 -16.00
C GLY A 178 -24.13 -5.58 -15.57
N ASN A 179 -23.81 -4.39 -15.06
CA ASN A 179 -24.73 -3.37 -14.60
C ASN A 179 -26.02 -3.31 -15.46
N LYS A 180 -27.11 -3.85 -14.98
CA LYS A 180 -28.42 -3.35 -15.39
C LYS A 180 -28.52 -1.97 -14.77
N LYS A 181 -28.24 -0.92 -15.59
CA LYS A 181 -28.62 0.45 -15.26
C LYS A 181 -30.14 0.43 -15.03
N GLY A 182 -30.56 0.62 -13.81
CA GLY A 182 -31.89 1.09 -13.45
C GLY A 182 -31.83 2.60 -13.40
#